data_ad45ac94fe06d2c76eb5448ad9a8ebd3
#
_entry.id   ad45ac94fe06d2c76eb5448ad9a8ebd3
#
_cell.length_a   1.000
_cell.length_b   1.000
_cell.length_c   1.000
_cell.angle_alpha   90.00
_cell.angle_beta   90.00
_cell.angle_gamma   90.00
#
_symmetry.space_group_name_H-M   'P 1'
#
loop_
_entity.id
_entity.type
_entity.pdbx_description
1 polymer ?
#
loop_
_entity_poly.entity_id
_entity_poly.type
_entity_poly.pdbx_seq_one_letter_code
_entity_poly.pdbx_strand_id
1 'polypeptide(L)'
;MTAAAGQAPVSDVESSYAWLRLAVAVALATVGGVGMWSVVVALPAIQADFGVDRAAASLPYTLAMLGFAGGGVIIGRLADRFGILPPLILGILSLGAGYIGVGLSPSLTLVAFAHTLLGFGCSATFGPLMADISHWFERRRGIAVAIAAAGNYIAGTVWPPLVQHFIATQGWRATHIGIGILCLCIMLPLSLPLRRRLDAHDNASAGAAAARKRAGAPFSPLTLQVLLCIAGVACCVAMAMPQVHIVAYC
;
A
#
# COMPACT_ATOMS: atom_id res chain seq x y z
N MET A 1 22.43 -51.23 -8.14
CA MET A 1 21.24 -50.38 -8.14
C MET A 1 21.44 -49.33 -7.06
N THR A 2 22.02 -48.19 -7.43
CA THR A 2 22.26 -47.05 -6.56
C THR A 2 20.98 -46.21 -6.53
N ALA A 3 20.29 -46.22 -5.40
CA ALA A 3 19.15 -45.33 -5.17
C ALA A 3 19.63 -43.90 -5.24
N ALA A 4 19.12 -43.13 -6.20
CA ALA A 4 19.28 -41.69 -6.26
C ALA A 4 18.71 -41.10 -4.98
N ALA A 5 19.57 -40.54 -4.16
CA ALA A 5 19.18 -39.75 -3.00
C ALA A 5 18.32 -38.59 -3.54
N GLY A 6 16.99 -38.65 -3.32
CA GLY A 6 16.08 -37.58 -3.64
C GLY A 6 16.51 -36.34 -2.88
N GLN A 7 16.97 -35.33 -3.59
CA GLN A 7 17.20 -34.02 -3.01
C GLN A 7 15.85 -33.53 -2.43
N ALA A 8 15.83 -33.30 -1.13
CA ALA A 8 14.71 -32.67 -0.49
C ALA A 8 14.39 -31.35 -1.25
N PRO A 9 13.11 -31.05 -1.54
CA PRO A 9 12.76 -29.84 -2.25
C PRO A 9 13.35 -28.65 -1.48
N VAL A 10 14.14 -27.84 -2.18
CA VAL A 10 14.72 -26.61 -1.60
C VAL A 10 13.56 -25.70 -1.27
N SER A 11 13.32 -25.48 0.02
CA SER A 11 12.27 -24.57 0.47
C SER A 11 12.53 -23.17 -0.08
N ASP A 12 11.54 -22.56 -0.72
CA ASP A 12 11.59 -21.20 -1.22
C ASP A 12 11.52 -20.16 -0.06
N VAL A 13 11.19 -20.61 1.14
CA VAL A 13 11.12 -19.77 2.36
C VAL A 13 12.54 -19.31 2.74
N GLU A 14 12.66 -18.01 3.01
CA GLU A 14 13.95 -17.33 3.34
C GLU A 14 15.06 -17.48 2.28
N SER A 15 14.70 -17.84 1.05
CA SER A 15 15.62 -17.93 -0.09
C SER A 15 16.10 -16.54 -0.55
N SER A 16 17.12 -16.50 -1.42
CA SER A 16 17.55 -15.26 -2.07
C SER A 16 16.42 -14.58 -2.83
N TYR A 17 15.48 -15.36 -3.37
CA TYR A 17 14.28 -14.85 -4.02
C TYR A 17 13.32 -14.19 -3.02
N ALA A 18 13.16 -14.72 -1.82
CA ALA A 18 12.34 -14.08 -0.78
C ALA A 18 12.89 -12.69 -0.41
N TRP A 19 14.20 -12.53 -0.34
CA TRP A 19 14.83 -11.22 -0.11
C TRP A 19 14.67 -10.26 -1.28
N LEU A 20 14.79 -10.74 -2.53
CA LEU A 20 14.47 -9.93 -3.71
C LEU A 20 13.01 -9.48 -3.68
N ARG A 21 12.10 -10.40 -3.35
CA ARG A 21 10.66 -10.11 -3.22
C ARG A 21 10.39 -9.05 -2.15
N LEU A 22 11.10 -9.12 -1.02
CA LEU A 22 11.02 -8.09 0.02
C LEU A 22 11.49 -6.73 -0.48
N ALA A 23 12.62 -6.67 -1.18
CA ALA A 23 13.12 -5.42 -1.76
C ALA A 23 12.13 -4.82 -2.77
N VAL A 24 11.54 -5.66 -3.63
CA VAL A 24 10.47 -5.26 -4.56
C VAL A 24 9.24 -4.74 -3.83
N ALA A 25 8.83 -5.41 -2.74
CA ALA A 25 7.69 -4.97 -1.93
C ALA A 25 7.95 -3.60 -1.29
N VAL A 26 9.14 -3.37 -0.76
CA VAL A 26 9.55 -2.04 -0.22
C VAL A 26 9.50 -0.98 -1.31
N ALA A 27 10.04 -1.26 -2.49
CA ALA A 27 10.02 -0.31 -3.61
C ALA A 27 8.57 -0.01 -4.07
N LEU A 28 7.72 -1.03 -4.19
CA LEU A 28 6.30 -0.86 -4.53
C LEU A 28 5.55 -0.07 -3.46
N ALA A 29 5.81 -0.32 -2.17
CA ALA A 29 5.22 0.44 -1.07
C ALA A 29 5.71 1.89 -1.05
N THR A 30 6.98 2.14 -1.39
CA THR A 30 7.54 3.48 -1.48
C THR A 30 6.93 4.27 -2.64
N VAL A 31 6.84 3.67 -3.84
CA VAL A 31 6.24 4.35 -4.99
C VAL A 31 4.74 4.52 -4.81
N GLY A 32 4.01 3.45 -4.45
CA GLY A 32 2.57 3.49 -4.26
C GLY A 32 2.11 4.33 -3.07
N GLY A 33 2.97 4.48 -2.05
CA GLY A 33 2.72 5.34 -0.89
C GLY A 33 2.53 6.82 -1.24
N VAL A 34 2.93 7.25 -2.45
CA VAL A 34 2.67 8.61 -2.93
C VAL A 34 1.19 9.00 -2.79
N GLY A 35 0.26 8.05 -2.96
CA GLY A 35 -1.17 8.28 -2.86
C GLY A 35 -1.64 8.83 -1.50
N MET A 36 -0.94 8.49 -0.43
CA MET A 36 -1.26 8.99 0.91
C MET A 36 -0.71 10.40 1.17
N TRP A 37 0.44 10.73 0.58
CA TRP A 37 1.18 11.94 0.90
C TRP A 37 0.90 13.10 -0.06
N SER A 38 0.68 12.82 -1.33
CA SER A 38 0.48 13.86 -2.35
C SER A 38 -0.77 14.70 -2.15
N VAL A 39 -1.85 14.11 -1.66
CA VAL A 39 -3.12 14.81 -1.45
C VAL A 39 -2.98 15.91 -0.40
N VAL A 40 -2.23 15.65 0.68
CA VAL A 40 -2.01 16.65 1.74
C VAL A 40 -1.18 17.82 1.22
N VAL A 41 -0.14 17.52 0.42
CA VAL A 41 0.72 18.55 -0.19
C VAL A 41 -0.02 19.37 -1.24
N ALA A 42 -0.90 18.75 -2.02
CA ALA A 42 -1.66 19.42 -3.07
C ALA A 42 -2.87 20.23 -2.56
N LEU A 43 -3.32 19.97 -1.33
CA LEU A 43 -4.53 20.57 -0.76
C LEU A 43 -4.58 22.09 -0.84
N PRO A 44 -3.54 22.86 -0.49
CA PRO A 44 -3.56 24.33 -0.62
C PRO A 44 -3.70 24.80 -2.07
N ALA A 45 -3.06 24.11 -3.02
CA ALA A 45 -3.13 24.45 -4.43
C ALA A 45 -4.53 24.16 -5.02
N ILE A 46 -5.14 23.04 -4.63
CA ILE A 46 -6.51 22.68 -5.00
C ILE A 46 -7.51 23.68 -4.41
N GLN A 47 -7.32 24.04 -3.14
CA GLN A 47 -8.15 25.04 -2.46
C GLN A 47 -8.13 26.40 -3.19
N ALA A 48 -6.96 26.86 -3.58
CA ALA A 48 -6.78 28.13 -4.28
C ALA A 48 -7.40 28.10 -5.69
N ASP A 49 -7.22 27.00 -6.43
CA ASP A 49 -7.69 26.84 -7.80
C ASP A 49 -9.22 26.80 -7.93
N PHE A 50 -9.91 26.18 -6.96
CA PHE A 50 -11.36 26.11 -6.93
C PHE A 50 -12.04 27.21 -6.10
N GLY A 51 -11.28 28.04 -5.38
CA GLY A 51 -11.81 29.13 -4.57
C GLY A 51 -12.73 28.67 -3.44
N VAL A 52 -12.49 27.47 -2.89
CA VAL A 52 -13.34 26.83 -1.88
C VAL A 52 -12.77 27.01 -0.47
N ASP A 53 -13.60 26.81 0.54
CA ASP A 53 -13.15 26.78 1.92
C ASP A 53 -12.31 25.52 2.23
N ARG A 54 -11.66 25.52 3.39
CA ARG A 54 -10.79 24.41 3.81
C ARG A 54 -11.56 23.11 4.06
N ALA A 55 -12.81 23.21 4.48
CA ALA A 55 -13.66 22.04 4.73
C ALA A 55 -13.96 21.32 3.40
N ALA A 56 -14.40 22.06 2.37
CA ALA A 56 -14.63 21.52 1.05
C ALA A 56 -13.34 20.97 0.41
N ALA A 57 -12.20 21.69 0.56
CA ALA A 57 -10.91 21.27 0.06
C ALA A 57 -10.41 19.96 0.69
N SER A 58 -10.88 19.58 1.89
CA SER A 58 -10.51 18.31 2.55
C SER A 58 -11.30 17.08 2.04
N LEU A 59 -12.37 17.25 1.26
CA LEU A 59 -13.16 16.15 0.71
C LEU A 59 -12.33 15.13 -0.09
N PRO A 60 -11.40 15.52 -0.97
CA PRO A 60 -10.54 14.58 -1.67
C PRO A 60 -9.75 13.67 -0.73
N TYR A 61 -9.20 14.21 0.36
CA TYR A 61 -8.50 13.43 1.37
C TYR A 61 -9.42 12.43 2.06
N THR A 62 -10.60 12.86 2.48
CA THR A 62 -11.59 11.99 3.13
C THR A 62 -12.00 10.84 2.22
N LEU A 63 -12.28 11.12 0.94
CA LEU A 63 -12.66 10.10 -0.02
C LEU A 63 -11.49 9.18 -0.38
N ALA A 64 -10.25 9.69 -0.42
CA ALA A 64 -9.06 8.84 -0.56
C ALA A 64 -8.94 7.85 0.62
N MET A 65 -9.17 8.29 1.85
CA MET A 65 -9.15 7.42 3.03
C MET A 65 -10.25 6.35 3.00
N LEU A 66 -11.47 6.71 2.58
CA LEU A 66 -12.56 5.75 2.38
C LEU A 66 -12.22 4.74 1.28
N GLY A 67 -11.66 5.22 0.17
CA GLY A 67 -11.16 4.37 -0.91
C GLY A 67 -10.06 3.41 -0.42
N PHE A 68 -9.12 3.90 0.39
CA PHE A 68 -8.06 3.10 0.97
C PHE A 68 -8.61 2.03 1.93
N ALA A 69 -9.52 2.37 2.81
CA ALA A 69 -10.13 1.44 3.75
C ALA A 69 -10.94 0.35 3.04
N GLY A 70 -11.84 0.75 2.14
CA GLY A 70 -12.64 -0.19 1.32
C GLY A 70 -11.76 -1.03 0.39
N GLY A 71 -10.77 -0.40 -0.24
CA GLY A 71 -9.78 -1.06 -1.09
C GLY A 71 -9.00 -2.12 -0.32
N GLY A 72 -8.56 -1.83 0.90
CA GLY A 72 -7.84 -2.79 1.75
C GLY A 72 -8.63 -4.08 1.96
N VAL A 73 -9.93 -3.98 2.19
CA VAL A 73 -10.82 -5.15 2.35
C VAL A 73 -11.00 -5.91 1.04
N ILE A 74 -11.27 -5.21 -0.06
CA ILE A 74 -11.52 -5.82 -1.38
C ILE A 74 -10.24 -6.44 -1.93
N ILE A 75 -9.15 -5.68 -2.00
CA ILE A 75 -7.85 -6.13 -2.50
C ILE A 75 -7.31 -7.27 -1.63
N GLY A 76 -7.48 -7.20 -0.30
CA GLY A 76 -7.09 -8.29 0.59
C GLY A 76 -7.82 -9.60 0.26
N ARG A 77 -9.15 -9.57 0.13
CA ARG A 77 -9.93 -10.75 -0.28
C ARG A 77 -9.55 -11.30 -1.65
N LEU A 78 -9.27 -10.40 -2.60
CA LEU A 78 -8.81 -10.82 -3.92
C LEU A 78 -7.42 -11.45 -3.83
N ALA A 79 -6.52 -10.92 -3.00
CA ALA A 79 -5.19 -11.49 -2.79
C ALA A 79 -5.25 -12.88 -2.16
N ASP A 80 -6.14 -13.10 -1.20
CA ASP A 80 -6.37 -14.41 -0.59
C ASP A 80 -6.87 -15.44 -1.61
N ARG A 81 -7.71 -15.01 -2.56
CA ARG A 81 -8.32 -15.90 -3.55
C ARG A 81 -7.45 -16.14 -4.78
N PHE A 82 -6.84 -15.09 -5.31
CA PHE A 82 -6.14 -15.12 -6.61
C PHE A 82 -4.63 -14.98 -6.48
N GLY A 83 -4.10 -14.81 -5.27
CA GLY A 83 -2.72 -14.44 -5.00
C GLY A 83 -2.48 -12.95 -5.20
N ILE A 84 -1.26 -12.50 -4.86
CA ILE A 84 -0.96 -11.05 -4.75
C ILE A 84 -0.95 -10.31 -6.10
N LEU A 85 -0.51 -10.94 -7.19
CA LEU A 85 -0.23 -10.24 -8.44
C LEU A 85 -1.49 -9.62 -9.11
N PRO A 86 -2.61 -10.35 -9.33
CA PRO A 86 -3.78 -9.77 -9.99
C PRO A 86 -4.37 -8.56 -9.23
N PRO A 87 -4.61 -8.63 -7.90
CA PRO A 87 -5.13 -7.47 -7.17
C PRO A 87 -4.12 -6.34 -7.05
N LEU A 88 -2.82 -6.63 -7.05
CA LEU A 88 -1.79 -5.59 -7.08
C LEU A 88 -1.81 -4.83 -8.42
N ILE A 89 -1.92 -5.53 -9.56
CA ILE A 89 -2.06 -4.90 -10.88
C ILE A 89 -3.33 -4.04 -10.92
N LEU A 90 -4.47 -4.56 -10.42
CA LEU A 90 -5.69 -3.77 -10.31
C LEU A 90 -5.48 -2.51 -9.48
N GLY A 91 -4.78 -2.62 -8.35
CA GLY A 91 -4.44 -1.47 -7.51
C GLY A 91 -3.55 -0.46 -8.21
N ILE A 92 -2.52 -0.92 -8.95
CA ILE A 92 -1.61 -0.04 -9.70
C ILE A 92 -2.38 0.71 -10.81
N LEU A 93 -3.24 0.02 -11.55
CA LEU A 93 -4.06 0.63 -12.60
C LEU A 93 -5.04 1.65 -12.00
N SER A 94 -5.68 1.30 -10.88
CA SER A 94 -6.58 2.21 -10.15
C SER A 94 -5.85 3.45 -9.63
N LEU A 95 -4.64 3.26 -9.08
CA LEU A 95 -3.80 4.36 -8.60
C LEU A 95 -3.42 5.32 -9.74
N GLY A 96 -2.91 4.78 -10.84
CA GLY A 96 -2.54 5.56 -12.01
C GLY A 96 -3.73 6.28 -12.65
N ALA A 97 -4.86 5.59 -12.85
CA ALA A 97 -6.08 6.17 -13.38
C ALA A 97 -6.65 7.24 -12.44
N GLY A 98 -6.60 7.00 -11.13
CA GLY A 98 -7.00 7.98 -10.12
C GLY A 98 -6.19 9.26 -10.23
N TYR A 99 -4.86 9.17 -10.31
CA TYR A 99 -3.98 10.32 -10.45
C TYR A 99 -4.21 11.10 -11.76
N ILE A 100 -4.32 10.40 -12.88
CA ILE A 100 -4.61 11.03 -14.18
C ILE A 100 -6.00 11.68 -14.11
N GLY A 101 -6.99 10.99 -13.54
CA GLY A 101 -8.35 11.50 -13.35
C GLY A 101 -8.38 12.76 -12.49
N VAL A 102 -7.60 12.82 -11.40
CA VAL A 102 -7.46 14.04 -10.58
C VAL A 102 -6.93 15.21 -11.41
N GLY A 103 -5.83 14.99 -12.16
CA GLY A 103 -5.23 16.06 -12.97
C GLY A 103 -6.13 16.58 -14.10
N LEU A 104 -7.00 15.74 -14.64
CA LEU A 104 -7.94 16.09 -15.73
C LEU A 104 -9.29 16.64 -15.22
N SER A 105 -9.54 16.59 -13.91
CA SER A 105 -10.85 16.94 -13.33
C SER A 105 -11.15 18.44 -13.41
N PRO A 106 -12.30 18.84 -13.99
CA PRO A 106 -12.72 20.24 -14.09
C PRO A 106 -13.45 20.73 -12.83
N SER A 107 -13.78 19.88 -11.88
CA SER A 107 -14.55 20.23 -10.67
C SER A 107 -13.99 19.54 -9.43
N LEU A 108 -14.16 20.17 -8.27
CA LEU A 108 -13.73 19.60 -6.98
C LEU A 108 -14.42 18.26 -6.69
N THR A 109 -15.68 18.09 -7.09
CA THR A 109 -16.42 16.85 -6.91
C THR A 109 -15.75 15.70 -7.68
N LEU A 110 -15.35 15.92 -8.93
CA LEU A 110 -14.63 14.91 -9.71
C LEU A 110 -13.24 14.64 -9.15
N VAL A 111 -12.53 15.67 -8.69
CA VAL A 111 -11.25 15.52 -7.94
C VAL A 111 -11.46 14.59 -6.75
N ALA A 112 -12.51 14.81 -5.97
CA ALA A 112 -12.80 14.02 -4.78
C ALA A 112 -13.12 12.55 -5.12
N PHE A 113 -13.93 12.28 -6.14
CA PHE A 113 -14.21 10.92 -6.61
C PHE A 113 -12.97 10.23 -7.19
N ALA A 114 -12.15 10.93 -7.97
CA ALA A 114 -10.90 10.39 -8.49
C ALA A 114 -9.92 10.03 -7.35
N HIS A 115 -9.93 10.76 -6.24
CA HIS A 115 -9.17 10.42 -5.04
C HIS A 115 -9.68 9.13 -4.35
N THR A 116 -10.97 8.79 -4.46
CA THR A 116 -11.46 7.49 -3.97
C THR A 116 -10.79 6.33 -4.73
N LEU A 117 -10.70 6.46 -6.06
CA LEU A 117 -10.02 5.47 -6.90
C LEU A 117 -8.52 5.40 -6.62
N LEU A 118 -7.89 6.56 -6.39
CA LEU A 118 -6.50 6.67 -5.99
C LEU A 118 -6.25 5.97 -4.65
N GLY A 119 -7.08 6.24 -3.63
CA GLY A 119 -7.01 5.59 -2.33
C GLY A 119 -7.19 4.08 -2.40
N PHE A 120 -8.18 3.61 -3.20
CA PHE A 120 -8.39 2.19 -3.48
C PHE A 120 -7.12 1.55 -4.05
N GLY A 121 -6.49 2.17 -5.05
CA GLY A 121 -5.26 1.69 -5.66
C GLY A 121 -4.08 1.65 -4.68
N CYS A 122 -3.93 2.69 -3.86
CA CYS A 122 -2.88 2.79 -2.85
C CYS A 122 -2.96 1.66 -1.82
N SER A 123 -4.16 1.17 -1.47
CA SER A 123 -4.35 0.10 -0.49
C SER A 123 -3.66 -1.21 -0.88
N ALA A 124 -3.48 -1.48 -2.17
CA ALA A 124 -2.82 -2.68 -2.67
C ALA A 124 -1.34 -2.75 -2.29
N THR A 125 -0.71 -1.60 -2.09
CA THR A 125 0.73 -1.49 -1.81
C THR A 125 1.08 -1.53 -0.32
N PHE A 126 0.10 -1.72 0.56
CA PHE A 126 0.32 -1.74 2.01
C PHE A 126 -0.03 -3.11 2.62
N GLY A 127 -1.25 -3.32 3.07
CA GLY A 127 -1.66 -4.54 3.77
C GLY A 127 -1.40 -5.84 3.01
N PRO A 128 -1.88 -5.96 1.75
CA PRO A 128 -1.69 -7.16 0.95
C PRO A 128 -0.22 -7.52 0.70
N LEU A 129 0.66 -6.53 0.46
CA LEU A 129 2.10 -6.78 0.30
C LEU A 129 2.74 -7.27 1.60
N MET A 130 2.39 -6.70 2.76
CA MET A 130 2.90 -7.17 4.04
C MET A 130 2.41 -8.59 4.35
N ALA A 131 1.15 -8.90 4.04
CA ALA A 131 0.61 -10.24 4.19
C ALA A 131 1.36 -11.23 3.30
N ASP A 132 1.57 -10.91 2.04
CA ASP A 132 2.34 -11.74 1.09
C ASP A 132 3.76 -12.00 1.60
N ILE A 133 4.52 -10.97 1.99
CA ILE A 133 5.87 -11.12 2.53
C ILE A 133 5.88 -12.01 3.77
N SER A 134 4.86 -11.94 4.60
CA SER A 134 4.76 -12.76 5.81
C SER A 134 4.74 -14.27 5.54
N HIS A 135 4.39 -14.72 4.33
CA HIS A 135 4.41 -16.12 3.92
C HIS A 135 5.80 -16.60 3.45
N TRP A 136 6.65 -15.67 3.00
CA TRP A 136 8.00 -15.98 2.49
C TRP A 136 9.08 -16.02 3.56
N PHE A 137 8.76 -15.63 4.81
CA PHE A 137 9.70 -15.63 5.93
C PHE A 137 9.09 -16.33 7.15
N GLU A 138 9.84 -17.24 7.76
CA GLU A 138 9.42 -18.00 8.93
C GLU A 138 10.17 -17.57 10.20
N ARG A 139 11.49 -17.67 10.20
CA ARG A 139 12.34 -17.26 11.34
C ARG A 139 12.43 -15.74 11.49
N ARG A 140 12.52 -15.02 10.36
CA ARG A 140 12.71 -13.56 10.28
C ARG A 140 11.43 -12.82 9.90
N ARG A 141 10.27 -13.45 10.05
CA ARG A 141 8.96 -12.91 9.63
C ARG A 141 8.70 -11.49 10.17
N GLY A 142 8.95 -11.26 11.46
CA GLY A 142 8.73 -9.94 12.08
C GLY A 142 9.61 -8.86 11.46
N ILE A 143 10.90 -9.16 11.23
CA ILE A 143 11.85 -8.24 10.60
C ILE A 143 11.45 -7.97 9.15
N ALA A 144 11.10 -9.00 8.39
CA ALA A 144 10.71 -8.85 6.98
C ALA A 144 9.45 -7.99 6.82
N VAL A 145 8.43 -8.22 7.67
CA VAL A 145 7.20 -7.40 7.66
C VAL A 145 7.50 -5.96 8.09
N ALA A 146 8.36 -5.74 9.08
CA ALA A 146 8.76 -4.40 9.49
C ALA A 146 9.51 -3.65 8.38
N ILE A 147 10.41 -4.33 7.66
CA ILE A 147 11.11 -3.76 6.50
C ILE A 147 10.11 -3.44 5.38
N ALA A 148 9.15 -4.33 5.08
CA ALA A 148 8.11 -4.06 4.08
C ALA A 148 7.26 -2.84 4.46
N ALA A 149 6.88 -2.71 5.73
CA ALA A 149 6.14 -1.55 6.24
C ALA A 149 6.95 -0.24 6.17
N ALA A 150 8.28 -0.31 6.32
CA ALA A 150 9.15 0.86 6.23
C ALA A 150 9.07 1.56 4.87
N GLY A 151 8.70 0.85 3.79
CA GLY A 151 8.48 1.44 2.47
C GLY A 151 7.49 2.60 2.48
N ASN A 152 6.41 2.50 3.25
CA ASN A 152 5.44 3.59 3.38
C ASN A 152 5.99 4.82 4.12
N TYR A 153 6.87 4.61 5.10
CA TYR A 153 7.54 5.72 5.81
C TYR A 153 8.60 6.39 4.94
N ILE A 154 9.31 5.60 4.12
CA ILE A 154 10.23 6.13 3.09
C ILE A 154 9.45 6.98 2.10
N ALA A 155 8.25 6.54 1.68
CA ALA A 155 7.36 7.33 0.83
C ALA A 155 7.03 8.68 1.47
N GLY A 156 6.72 8.72 2.77
CA GLY A 156 6.44 9.94 3.53
C GLY A 156 7.61 10.91 3.62
N THR A 157 8.83 10.42 3.49
CA THR A 157 10.04 11.27 3.48
C THR A 157 10.37 11.79 2.08
N VAL A 158 10.21 10.94 1.07
CA VAL A 158 10.64 11.23 -0.31
C VAL A 158 9.60 12.04 -1.08
N TRP A 159 8.32 11.66 -0.99
CA TRP A 159 7.29 12.24 -1.86
C TRP A 159 6.90 13.68 -1.54
N PRO A 160 6.73 14.12 -0.29
CA PRO A 160 6.30 15.49 -0.01
C PRO A 160 7.20 16.56 -0.64
N PRO A 161 8.53 16.54 -0.48
CA PRO A 161 9.38 17.55 -1.10
C PRO A 161 9.37 17.48 -2.63
N LEU A 162 9.31 16.27 -3.23
CA LEU A 162 9.22 16.11 -4.67
C LEU A 162 7.90 16.65 -5.22
N VAL A 163 6.79 16.27 -4.62
CA VAL A 163 5.45 16.72 -5.03
C VAL A 163 5.33 18.24 -4.88
N GLN A 164 5.82 18.81 -3.77
CA GLN A 164 5.82 20.26 -3.55
C GLN A 164 6.63 21.00 -4.63
N HIS A 165 7.82 20.49 -4.97
CA HIS A 165 8.65 21.08 -6.02
C HIS A 165 7.92 21.11 -7.38
N PHE A 166 7.32 19.99 -7.78
CA PHE A 166 6.62 19.90 -9.06
C PHE A 166 5.31 20.70 -9.07
N ILE A 167 4.58 20.78 -7.95
CA ILE A 167 3.41 21.65 -7.84
C ILE A 167 3.79 23.11 -8.01
N ALA A 168 4.90 23.54 -7.41
CA ALA A 168 5.37 24.92 -7.50
C ALA A 168 5.84 25.31 -8.91
N THR A 169 6.38 24.34 -9.69
CA THR A 169 6.96 24.60 -11.01
C THR A 169 6.01 24.35 -12.18
N GLN A 170 5.16 23.33 -12.08
CA GLN A 170 4.31 22.87 -13.18
C GLN A 170 2.81 22.92 -12.85
N GLY A 171 2.47 23.24 -11.61
CA GLY A 171 1.10 23.21 -11.11
C GLY A 171 0.64 21.83 -10.69
N TRP A 172 -0.41 21.78 -9.87
CA TRP A 172 -0.88 20.54 -9.23
C TRP A 172 -1.47 19.54 -10.24
N ARG A 173 -2.14 20.01 -11.30
CA ARG A 173 -2.75 19.14 -12.33
C ARG A 173 -1.70 18.34 -13.10
N ALA A 174 -0.69 19.02 -13.64
CA ALA A 174 0.40 18.38 -14.38
C ALA A 174 1.19 17.43 -13.47
N THR A 175 1.41 17.82 -12.23
CA THR A 175 2.09 16.97 -11.22
C THR A 175 1.32 15.68 -10.98
N HIS A 176 -0.01 15.72 -10.80
CA HIS A 176 -0.81 14.51 -10.62
C HIS A 176 -0.76 13.60 -11.84
N ILE A 177 -0.91 14.14 -13.05
CA ILE A 177 -0.80 13.34 -14.29
C ILE A 177 0.59 12.69 -14.37
N GLY A 178 1.66 13.45 -14.11
CA GLY A 178 3.03 12.93 -14.11
C GLY A 178 3.25 11.81 -13.10
N ILE A 179 2.72 11.94 -11.88
CA ILE A 179 2.78 10.89 -10.85
C ILE A 179 2.01 9.65 -11.30
N GLY A 180 0.83 9.82 -11.90
CA GLY A 180 0.04 8.69 -12.42
C GLY A 180 0.79 7.89 -13.48
N ILE A 181 1.39 8.56 -14.45
CA ILE A 181 2.22 7.92 -15.50
C ILE A 181 3.44 7.23 -14.87
N LEU A 182 4.14 7.90 -13.98
CA LEU A 182 5.30 7.35 -13.28
C LEU A 182 4.94 6.09 -12.50
N CYS A 183 3.84 6.10 -11.75
CA CYS A 183 3.36 4.93 -11.02
C CYS A 183 3.09 3.76 -11.97
N LEU A 184 2.40 3.98 -13.09
CA LEU A 184 2.14 2.93 -14.07
C LEU A 184 3.43 2.39 -14.67
N CYS A 185 4.34 3.27 -15.11
CA CYS A 185 5.59 2.87 -15.77
C CYS A 185 6.55 2.13 -14.84
N ILE A 186 6.61 2.48 -13.55
CA ILE A 186 7.54 1.85 -12.59
C ILE A 186 6.90 0.64 -11.92
N MET A 187 5.67 0.76 -11.42
CA MET A 187 5.09 -0.28 -10.58
C MET A 187 4.63 -1.51 -11.38
N LEU A 188 4.18 -1.36 -12.63
CA LEU A 188 3.79 -2.50 -13.45
C LEU A 188 4.96 -3.46 -13.69
N PRO A 189 6.11 -3.03 -14.23
CA PRO A 189 7.25 -3.93 -14.41
C PRO A 189 7.81 -4.42 -13.06
N LEU A 190 7.82 -3.57 -12.03
CA LEU A 190 8.30 -3.91 -10.70
C LEU A 190 7.41 -4.97 -10.02
N SER A 191 6.15 -5.11 -10.41
CA SER A 191 5.25 -6.15 -9.90
C SER A 191 5.52 -7.54 -10.48
N LEU A 192 6.19 -7.66 -11.63
CA LEU A 192 6.41 -8.94 -12.32
C LEU A 192 7.17 -9.99 -11.49
N PRO A 193 8.21 -9.63 -10.71
CA PRO A 193 8.86 -10.60 -9.83
C PRO A 193 7.91 -11.24 -8.81
N LEU A 194 6.79 -10.60 -8.46
CA LEU A 194 5.81 -11.15 -7.53
C LEU A 194 4.92 -12.25 -8.14
N ARG A 195 5.13 -12.60 -9.40
CA ARG A 195 4.37 -13.64 -10.12
C ARG A 195 4.55 -15.04 -9.55
N ARG A 196 5.73 -15.35 -9.00
CA ARG A 196 6.01 -16.67 -8.43
C ARG A 196 5.19 -16.85 -7.15
N ARG A 197 4.56 -18.00 -7.01
CA ARG A 197 3.80 -18.42 -5.82
C ARG A 197 4.61 -19.45 -5.05
N LEU A 198 4.41 -19.48 -3.74
CA LEU A 198 4.92 -20.58 -2.91
C LEU A 198 4.26 -21.90 -3.31
N ASP A 199 5.00 -22.98 -3.24
CA ASP A 199 4.45 -24.31 -3.45
C ASP A 199 3.38 -24.64 -2.42
N ALA A 200 2.45 -25.52 -2.79
CA ALA A 200 1.33 -25.90 -1.91
C ALA A 200 1.79 -26.47 -0.56
N HIS A 201 2.94 -27.16 -0.55
CA HIS A 201 3.53 -27.72 0.66
C HIS A 201 4.03 -26.61 1.62
N ASP A 202 4.74 -25.60 1.11
CA ASP A 202 5.26 -24.48 1.90
C ASP A 202 4.12 -23.60 2.43
N ASN A 203 3.06 -23.39 1.63
CA ASN A 203 1.85 -22.71 2.08
C ASN A 203 1.12 -23.47 3.21
N ALA A 204 1.03 -24.80 3.12
CA ALA A 204 0.40 -25.62 4.14
C ALA A 204 1.20 -25.60 5.45
N SER A 205 2.53 -25.66 5.38
CA SER A 205 3.42 -25.59 6.56
C SER A 205 3.35 -24.23 7.26
N ALA A 206 3.36 -23.13 6.50
CA ALA A 206 3.18 -21.78 7.03
C ALA A 206 1.80 -21.59 7.69
N GLY A 207 0.74 -22.16 7.08
CA GLY A 207 -0.61 -22.16 7.65
C GLY A 207 -0.70 -22.95 8.96
N ALA A 208 -0.09 -24.13 9.03
CA ALA A 208 -0.04 -24.96 10.24
C ALA A 208 0.74 -24.28 11.37
N ALA A 209 1.87 -23.63 11.07
CA ALA A 209 2.65 -22.86 12.04
C ALA A 209 1.85 -21.66 12.60
N ALA A 210 1.11 -20.95 11.74
CA ALA A 210 0.23 -19.86 12.14
C ALA A 210 -0.93 -20.36 13.03
N ALA A 211 -1.54 -21.52 12.69
CA ALA A 211 -2.60 -22.12 13.49
C ALA A 211 -2.10 -22.55 14.87
N ARG A 212 -0.89 -23.15 14.99
CA ARG A 212 -0.27 -23.48 16.28
C ARG A 212 -0.03 -22.26 17.16
N LYS A 213 0.46 -21.16 16.58
CA LYS A 213 0.66 -19.90 17.32
C LYS A 213 -0.69 -19.31 17.80
N ARG A 214 -1.75 -19.43 17.01
CA ARG A 214 -3.09 -19.00 17.40
C ARG A 214 -3.66 -19.84 18.54
N ALA A 215 -3.44 -21.17 18.51
CA ALA A 215 -3.92 -22.06 19.57
C ALA A 215 -3.24 -21.80 20.92
N GLY A 216 -2.01 -21.29 20.94
CA GLY A 216 -1.28 -20.90 22.14
C GLY A 216 -1.51 -19.45 22.61
N ALA A 217 -2.34 -18.68 21.90
CA ALA A 217 -2.60 -17.30 22.29
C ALA A 217 -3.54 -17.21 23.51
N PRO A 218 -3.27 -16.33 24.48
CA PRO A 218 -4.07 -16.19 25.71
C PRO A 218 -5.45 -15.56 25.46
N PHE A 219 -5.70 -15.05 24.25
CA PHE A 219 -6.95 -14.37 23.87
C PHE A 219 -7.72 -15.15 22.80
N SER A 220 -9.04 -15.07 22.85
CA SER A 220 -9.86 -15.58 21.76
C SER A 220 -9.56 -14.84 20.44
N PRO A 221 -9.75 -15.49 19.28
CA PRO A 221 -9.52 -14.82 17.98
C PRO A 221 -10.30 -13.52 17.81
N LEU A 222 -11.55 -13.48 18.32
CA LEU A 222 -12.39 -12.28 18.28
C LEU A 222 -11.83 -11.17 19.18
N THR A 223 -11.43 -11.51 20.42
CA THR A 223 -10.84 -10.54 21.34
C THR A 223 -9.57 -9.93 20.77
N LEU A 224 -8.70 -10.77 20.19
CA LEU A 224 -7.47 -10.30 19.55
C LEU A 224 -7.79 -9.37 18.36
N GLN A 225 -8.76 -9.73 17.54
CA GLN A 225 -9.18 -8.90 16.41
C GLN A 225 -9.73 -7.54 16.87
N VAL A 226 -10.57 -7.51 17.88
CA VAL A 226 -11.12 -6.26 18.44
C VAL A 226 -10.01 -5.38 19.01
N LEU A 227 -9.08 -5.96 19.79
CA LEU A 227 -7.95 -5.21 20.34
C LEU A 227 -7.06 -4.63 19.24
N LEU A 228 -6.80 -5.40 18.18
CA LEU A 228 -6.03 -4.92 17.02
C LEU A 228 -6.76 -3.81 16.26
N CYS A 229 -8.09 -3.91 16.12
CA CYS A 229 -8.89 -2.84 15.52
C CYS A 229 -8.84 -1.55 16.36
N ILE A 230 -8.99 -1.66 17.68
CA ILE A 230 -8.89 -0.50 18.59
C ILE A 230 -7.50 0.12 18.50
N ALA A 231 -6.45 -0.68 18.56
CA ALA A 231 -5.07 -0.20 18.43
C ALA A 231 -4.82 0.47 17.07
N GLY A 232 -5.35 -0.10 15.98
CA GLY A 232 -5.28 0.47 14.64
C GLY A 232 -5.96 1.83 14.54
N VAL A 233 -7.18 1.95 15.06
CA VAL A 233 -7.91 3.22 15.09
C VAL A 233 -7.16 4.26 15.91
N ALA A 234 -6.68 3.91 17.09
CA ALA A 234 -5.94 4.82 17.96
C ALA A 234 -4.64 5.31 17.28
N CYS A 235 -3.91 4.40 16.62
CA CYS A 235 -2.71 4.74 15.86
C CYS A 235 -3.03 5.69 14.70
N CYS A 236 -4.08 5.40 13.91
CA CYS A 236 -4.47 6.23 12.77
C CYS A 236 -4.92 7.63 13.21
N VAL A 237 -5.68 7.74 14.30
CA VAL A 237 -6.10 9.05 14.85
C VAL A 237 -4.89 9.86 15.32
N ALA A 238 -3.95 9.22 16.03
CA ALA A 238 -2.73 9.88 16.48
C ALA A 238 -1.85 10.38 15.32
N MET A 239 -1.81 9.64 14.21
CA MET A 239 -1.04 10.03 13.02
C MET A 239 -1.75 11.08 12.16
N ALA A 240 -3.07 11.02 12.03
CA ALA A 240 -3.83 11.92 11.16
C ALA A 240 -3.77 13.37 11.63
N MET A 241 -3.82 13.60 12.94
CA MET A 241 -3.79 14.95 13.51
C MET A 241 -2.54 15.74 13.09
N PRO A 242 -1.30 15.27 13.30
CA PRO A 242 -0.11 16.00 12.85
C PRO A 242 -0.05 16.14 11.33
N GLN A 243 -0.41 15.11 10.57
CA GLN A 243 -0.31 15.13 9.10
C GLN A 243 -1.17 16.21 8.46
N VAL A 244 -2.39 16.39 8.95
CA VAL A 244 -3.33 17.37 8.37
C VAL A 244 -3.03 18.80 8.83
N HIS A 245 -2.50 18.97 10.04
CA HIS A 245 -2.33 20.28 10.65
C HIS A 245 -0.92 20.84 10.52
N ILE A 246 0.14 20.01 10.40
CA ILE A 246 1.53 20.48 10.40
C ILE A 246 1.82 21.44 9.23
N VAL A 247 1.23 21.20 8.05
CA VAL A 247 1.37 22.07 6.88
C VAL A 247 0.72 23.45 7.09
N ALA A 248 -0.18 23.57 8.04
CA ALA A 248 -0.83 24.84 8.38
C ALA A 248 -0.07 25.65 9.44
N TYR A 249 0.92 25.04 10.12
CA TYR A 249 1.72 25.69 11.16
C TYR A 249 3.14 26.03 10.70
N CYS A 250 3.55 25.58 9.52
CA CYS A 250 4.82 25.93 8.86
C CYS A 250 4.61 26.92 7.73
#